data_2418afcc326c72e25f6609de8a12bc61
#
_entry.id   2418afcc326c72e25f6609de8a12bc61
#
_cell.length_a   1.000
_cell.length_b   1.000
_cell.length_c   1.000
_cell.angle_alpha   90.00
_cell.angle_beta   90.00
_cell.angle_gamma   90.00
#
_symmetry.space_group_name_H-M   'P 1'
#
loop_
_entity.id
_entity.type
_entity.pdbx_description
1 polymer ?
#
loop_
_entity_poly.entity_id
_entity_poly.type
_entity_poly.pdbx_seq_one_letter_code
_entity_poly.pdbx_strand_id
1 'polypeptide(L)'
;FPYTTLFRSSGFRQFGILTGRYAELLWNDRQRLALLLIQPLLIAILLKIVADKDIFKIYESTKSMLFALSCSGIWIGMFNSIQEICKERVILKREYMSNLKLPCYMMSKFVLQALLGLIQSIILTLVFLSLVGNSKKGIFFSDFRPEMLFTVWLTVIASVAMGFIISSVVQSGDKAMAAAPFVLIVQLLFSGILFKIGRAHV
;
A
#
# COMPACT_ATOMS: atom_id res chain seq x y z
N PHE A 1 -8.62 28.88 16.92
CA PHE A 1 -8.88 27.93 15.83
C PHE A 1 -7.63 27.83 14.96
N PRO A 2 -7.05 26.64 14.70
CA PRO A 2 -5.77 26.48 13.97
C PRO A 2 -5.85 26.82 12.48
N TYR A 3 -7.04 27.11 11.97
CA TYR A 3 -7.26 27.38 10.54
C TYR A 3 -6.65 28.69 10.03
N THR A 4 -6.56 29.73 10.87
CA THR A 4 -6.01 31.03 10.46
C THR A 4 -4.50 31.00 10.22
N THR A 5 -3.78 30.04 10.80
CA THR A 5 -2.34 29.91 10.63
C THR A 5 -1.95 29.15 9.35
N LEU A 6 -2.85 28.34 8.79
CA LEU A 6 -2.62 27.61 7.53
C LEU A 6 -2.52 28.56 6.32
N PHE A 7 -3.33 29.64 6.30
CA PHE A 7 -3.48 30.50 5.13
C PHE A 7 -2.28 31.42 4.85
N ARG A 8 -1.40 31.62 5.82
CA ARG A 8 -0.26 32.54 5.73
C ARG A 8 1.11 31.86 5.84
N SER A 9 1.16 30.53 5.91
CA SER A 9 2.39 29.80 6.20
C SER A 9 3.11 29.32 4.95
N SER A 10 4.46 29.17 5.05
CA SER A 10 5.28 28.53 4.02
C SER A 10 4.83 27.06 3.77
N GLY A 11 5.11 26.52 2.59
CA GLY A 11 4.70 25.14 2.23
C GLY A 11 5.13 24.09 3.24
N PHE A 12 6.34 24.18 3.79
CA PHE A 12 6.85 23.25 4.80
C PHE A 12 6.02 23.27 6.09
N ARG A 13 5.59 24.44 6.52
CA ARG A 13 4.74 24.57 7.72
C ARG A 13 3.34 24.02 7.47
N GLN A 14 2.79 24.25 6.27
CA GLN A 14 1.52 23.63 5.85
C GLN A 14 1.63 22.10 5.84
N PHE A 15 2.71 21.56 5.27
CA PHE A 15 2.96 20.11 5.26
C PHE A 15 2.99 19.53 6.68
N GLY A 16 3.72 20.13 7.62
CA GLY A 16 3.79 19.65 9.00
C GLY A 16 2.44 19.66 9.72
N ILE A 17 1.65 20.74 9.56
CA ILE A 17 0.32 20.86 10.17
C ILE A 17 -0.64 19.81 9.57
N LEU A 18 -0.62 19.63 8.25
CA LEU A 18 -1.48 18.66 7.56
C LEU A 18 -1.12 17.22 7.92
N THR A 19 0.18 16.93 8.04
CA THR A 19 0.68 15.61 8.46
C THR A 19 0.23 15.30 9.89
N GLY A 20 0.38 16.26 10.83
CA GLY A 20 -0.09 16.09 12.20
C GLY A 20 -1.59 15.85 12.28
N ARG A 21 -2.40 16.68 11.58
CA ARG A 21 -3.86 16.53 11.54
C ARG A 21 -4.28 15.14 10.99
N TYR A 22 -3.64 14.69 9.93
CA TYR A 22 -3.97 13.40 9.34
C TYR A 22 -3.53 12.24 10.23
N ALA A 23 -2.38 12.36 10.91
CA ALA A 23 -1.93 11.38 11.90
C ALA A 23 -2.90 11.26 13.06
N GLU A 24 -3.40 12.40 13.60
CA GLU A 24 -4.42 12.41 14.66
C GLU A 24 -5.72 11.76 14.21
N LEU A 25 -6.19 12.05 13.00
CA LEU A 25 -7.40 11.43 12.44
C LEU A 25 -7.24 9.90 12.32
N LEU A 26 -6.08 9.43 11.84
CA LEU A 26 -5.79 8.02 11.71
C LEU A 26 -5.71 7.32 13.08
N TRP A 27 -5.09 7.99 14.07
CA TRP A 27 -4.93 7.44 15.41
C TRP A 27 -6.23 7.39 16.22
N ASN A 28 -7.10 8.37 16.02
CA ASN A 28 -8.41 8.41 16.70
C ASN A 28 -9.41 7.42 16.11
N ASP A 29 -9.27 7.03 14.84
CA ASP A 29 -10.08 6.00 14.21
C ASP A 29 -9.51 4.60 14.52
N ARG A 30 -9.65 4.18 15.79
CA ARG A 30 -9.12 2.90 16.28
C ARG A 30 -9.67 1.69 15.51
N GLN A 31 -10.93 1.74 15.11
CA GLN A 31 -11.56 0.64 14.36
C GLN A 31 -10.90 0.46 13.00
N ARG A 32 -10.71 1.55 12.27
CA ARG A 32 -10.02 1.54 10.99
C ARG A 32 -8.56 1.09 11.13
N LEU A 33 -7.85 1.64 12.11
CA LEU A 33 -6.45 1.29 12.36
C LEU A 33 -6.29 -0.18 12.72
N ALA A 34 -7.18 -0.75 13.52
CA ALA A 34 -7.19 -2.17 13.85
C ALA A 34 -7.41 -3.03 12.61
N LEU A 35 -8.38 -2.68 11.74
CA LEU A 35 -8.62 -3.39 10.49
C LEU A 35 -7.41 -3.35 9.57
N LEU A 36 -6.74 -2.20 9.45
CA LEU A 36 -5.54 -2.04 8.63
C LEU A 36 -4.36 -2.87 9.13
N LEU A 37 -4.22 -3.06 10.45
CA LEU A 37 -3.15 -3.86 11.04
C LEU A 37 -3.46 -5.37 11.06
N ILE A 38 -4.74 -5.76 11.15
CA ILE A 38 -5.16 -7.16 11.09
C ILE A 38 -5.06 -7.70 9.67
N GLN A 39 -5.31 -6.87 8.65
CA GLN A 39 -5.30 -7.27 7.25
C GLN A 39 -4.00 -7.99 6.82
N PRO A 40 -2.78 -7.46 7.01
CA PRO A 40 -1.55 -8.15 6.62
C PRO A 40 -1.31 -9.46 7.39
N LEU A 41 -1.76 -9.54 8.64
CA LEU A 41 -1.70 -10.75 9.45
C LEU A 41 -2.58 -11.86 8.85
N LEU A 42 -3.82 -11.53 8.52
CA LEU A 42 -4.76 -12.45 7.92
C LEU A 42 -4.26 -12.95 6.56
N ILE A 43 -3.72 -12.06 5.73
CA ILE A 43 -3.14 -12.42 4.43
C ILE A 43 -1.93 -13.35 4.61
N ALA A 44 -1.04 -13.08 5.57
CA ALA A 44 0.11 -13.94 5.83
C ALA A 44 -0.31 -15.35 6.24
N ILE A 45 -1.37 -15.49 7.04
CA ILE A 45 -1.93 -16.79 7.43
C ILE A 45 -2.53 -17.52 6.21
N LEU A 46 -3.28 -16.80 5.36
CA LEU A 46 -3.84 -17.39 4.14
C LEU A 46 -2.74 -17.86 3.18
N LEU A 47 -1.69 -17.07 3.00
CA LEU A 47 -0.54 -17.47 2.21
C LEU A 47 0.13 -18.72 2.76
N LYS A 48 0.20 -18.87 4.09
CA LYS A 48 0.73 -20.08 4.73
C LYS A 48 -0.11 -21.32 4.45
N ILE A 49 -1.44 -21.20 4.42
CA ILE A 49 -2.34 -22.34 4.13
C ILE A 49 -2.12 -22.88 2.70
N VAL A 50 -1.85 -21.95 1.76
CA VAL A 50 -1.58 -22.29 0.35
C VAL A 50 -0.14 -22.74 0.13
N ALA A 51 0.75 -22.41 1.06
CA ALA A 51 2.17 -22.62 0.96
C ALA A 51 2.55 -24.11 1.14
N ASP A 52 3.23 -24.70 0.16
CA ASP A 52 3.82 -26.04 0.27
C ASP A 52 5.04 -26.07 1.20
N LYS A 53 5.36 -27.24 1.77
CA LYS A 53 6.48 -27.42 2.72
C LYS A 53 7.87 -27.11 2.12
N ASP A 54 8.03 -27.20 0.80
CA ASP A 54 9.30 -27.07 0.08
C ASP A 54 9.37 -25.86 -0.88
N ILE A 55 8.67 -24.78 -0.54
CA ILE A 55 8.53 -23.58 -1.39
C ILE A 55 9.86 -23.03 -1.87
N PHE A 56 10.86 -22.93 -0.99
CA PHE A 56 12.17 -22.37 -1.35
C PHE A 56 13.12 -23.36 -2.02
N LYS A 57 12.70 -24.61 -2.24
CA LYS A 57 13.49 -25.63 -2.93
C LYS A 57 13.12 -25.78 -4.41
N ILE A 58 11.86 -25.52 -4.76
CA ILE A 58 11.31 -25.68 -6.11
C ILE A 58 11.10 -24.30 -6.71
N TYR A 59 11.76 -23.99 -7.82
CA TYR A 59 11.72 -22.69 -8.49
C TYR A 59 10.29 -22.21 -8.84
N GLU A 60 9.45 -23.09 -9.37
CA GLU A 60 8.08 -22.76 -9.76
C GLU A 60 7.21 -22.39 -8.53
N SER A 61 7.37 -23.12 -7.44
CA SER A 61 6.66 -22.83 -6.17
C SER A 61 7.13 -21.52 -5.56
N THR A 62 8.44 -21.26 -5.56
CA THR A 62 9.01 -19.98 -5.10
C THR A 62 8.47 -18.81 -5.90
N LYS A 63 8.47 -18.92 -7.24
CA LYS A 63 7.98 -17.89 -8.15
C LYS A 63 6.50 -17.55 -7.90
N SER A 64 5.66 -18.57 -7.81
CA SER A 64 4.22 -18.41 -7.58
C SER A 64 3.94 -17.76 -6.23
N MET A 65 4.73 -18.12 -5.22
CA MET A 65 4.56 -17.59 -3.86
C MET A 65 5.03 -16.13 -3.73
N LEU A 66 6.16 -15.77 -4.32
CA LEU A 66 6.64 -14.41 -4.38
C LEU A 66 5.66 -13.51 -5.14
N PHE A 67 5.05 -14.04 -6.19
CA PHE A 67 3.99 -13.35 -6.91
C PHE A 67 2.76 -13.12 -6.02
N ALA A 68 2.28 -14.13 -5.30
CA ALA A 68 1.15 -14.01 -4.40
C ALA A 68 1.43 -12.98 -3.29
N LEU A 69 2.67 -12.94 -2.78
CA LEU A 69 3.11 -11.96 -1.80
C LEU A 69 3.11 -10.53 -2.38
N SER A 70 3.60 -10.37 -3.61
CA SER A 70 3.57 -9.08 -4.32
C SER A 70 2.15 -8.60 -4.55
N CYS A 71 1.24 -9.47 -5.00
CA CYS A 71 -0.18 -9.17 -5.14
C CYS A 71 -0.80 -8.73 -3.82
N SER A 72 -0.44 -9.40 -2.73
CA SER A 72 -0.90 -9.03 -1.38
C SER A 72 -0.45 -7.62 -0.98
N GLY A 73 0.81 -7.27 -1.26
CA GLY A 73 1.33 -5.92 -1.02
C GLY A 73 0.57 -4.85 -1.81
N ILE A 74 0.23 -5.16 -3.06
CA ILE A 74 -0.57 -4.26 -3.90
C ILE A 74 -1.98 -4.07 -3.34
N TRP A 75 -2.62 -5.12 -2.91
CA TRP A 75 -3.93 -5.04 -2.27
C TRP A 75 -3.90 -4.16 -1.04
N ILE A 76 -2.94 -4.39 -0.15
CA ILE A 76 -2.76 -3.60 1.07
C ILE A 76 -2.63 -2.12 0.74
N GLY A 77 -1.70 -1.74 -0.12
CA GLY A 77 -1.45 -0.33 -0.46
C GLY A 77 -2.64 0.33 -1.16
N MET A 78 -3.30 -0.38 -2.08
CA MET A 78 -4.45 0.14 -2.79
C MET A 78 -5.65 0.38 -1.87
N PHE A 79 -6.02 -0.59 -1.03
CA PHE A 79 -7.14 -0.44 -0.10
C PHE A 79 -6.89 0.64 0.94
N ASN A 80 -5.65 0.87 1.36
CA ASN A 80 -5.31 1.94 2.27
C ASN A 80 -5.58 3.33 1.70
N SER A 81 -5.38 3.52 0.38
CA SER A 81 -5.31 4.83 -0.26
C SER A 81 -6.49 5.17 -1.18
N ILE A 82 -7.23 4.17 -1.67
CA ILE A 82 -8.22 4.34 -2.74
C ILE A 82 -9.40 5.25 -2.38
N GLN A 83 -9.71 5.40 -1.09
CA GLN A 83 -10.82 6.24 -0.62
C GLN A 83 -10.35 7.57 0.00
N GLU A 84 -9.06 7.77 0.17
CA GLU A 84 -8.52 8.87 0.98
C GLU A 84 -8.83 10.27 0.44
N ILE A 85 -8.76 10.44 -0.87
CA ILE A 85 -9.01 11.73 -1.51
C ILE A 85 -10.51 11.93 -1.75
N CYS A 86 -11.22 10.88 -2.19
CA CYS A 86 -12.65 10.95 -2.47
C CYS A 86 -13.46 11.38 -1.25
N LYS A 87 -13.16 10.82 -0.08
CA LYS A 87 -13.87 11.12 1.18
C LYS A 87 -13.72 12.57 1.61
N GLU A 88 -12.58 13.18 1.34
CA GLU A 88 -12.26 14.55 1.73
C GLU A 88 -12.46 15.59 0.61
N ARG A 89 -12.96 15.19 -0.55
CA ARG A 89 -13.05 16.04 -1.75
C ARG A 89 -13.77 17.38 -1.50
N VAL A 90 -14.85 17.36 -0.72
CA VAL A 90 -15.63 18.55 -0.42
C VAL A 90 -14.83 19.51 0.49
N ILE A 91 -14.16 18.93 1.49
CA ILE A 91 -13.30 19.69 2.42
C ILE A 91 -12.10 20.25 1.67
N LEU A 92 -11.46 19.43 0.85
CA LEU A 92 -10.30 19.80 0.03
C LEU A 92 -10.63 20.97 -0.92
N LYS A 93 -11.80 20.94 -1.58
CA LYS A 93 -12.24 22.03 -2.45
C LYS A 93 -12.39 23.36 -1.68
N ARG A 94 -12.94 23.33 -0.48
CA ARG A 94 -13.09 24.51 0.37
C ARG A 94 -11.75 25.01 0.91
N GLU A 95 -10.86 24.13 1.34
CA GLU A 95 -9.53 24.49 1.82
C GLU A 95 -8.62 24.99 0.68
N TYR A 96 -8.79 24.49 -0.53
CA TYR A 96 -8.09 24.97 -1.72
C TYR A 96 -8.44 26.42 -2.05
N MET A 97 -9.73 26.81 -1.95
CA MET A 97 -10.15 28.20 -2.11
C MET A 97 -9.57 29.11 -1.02
N SER A 98 -9.13 28.56 0.08
CA SER A 98 -8.50 29.27 1.20
C SER A 98 -6.96 29.24 1.16
N ASN A 99 -6.34 29.06 -0.03
CA ASN A 99 -4.89 29.08 -0.25
C ASN A 99 -4.12 27.83 0.24
N LEU A 100 -4.76 26.66 0.31
CA LEU A 100 -4.07 25.40 0.55
C LEU A 100 -3.21 25.02 -0.67
N LYS A 101 -1.94 24.69 -0.44
CA LYS A 101 -1.05 24.14 -1.47
C LYS A 101 -1.33 22.64 -1.66
N LEU A 102 -1.93 22.28 -2.81
CA LEU A 102 -2.29 20.90 -3.13
C LEU A 102 -1.11 19.91 -3.03
N PRO A 103 0.12 20.23 -3.47
CA PRO A 103 1.26 19.32 -3.29
C PRO A 103 1.56 19.00 -1.82
N CYS A 104 1.43 19.98 -0.92
CA CYS A 104 1.67 19.77 0.52
C CYS A 104 0.63 18.83 1.12
N TYR A 105 -0.63 18.95 0.70
CA TYR A 105 -1.71 18.04 1.10
C TYR A 105 -1.46 16.61 0.60
N MET A 106 -1.14 16.44 -0.68
CA MET A 106 -0.88 15.12 -1.27
C MET A 106 0.32 14.45 -0.61
N MET A 107 1.43 15.18 -0.43
CA MET A 107 2.64 14.65 0.21
C MET A 107 2.43 14.28 1.67
N SER A 108 1.62 15.04 2.41
CA SER A 108 1.32 14.71 3.82
C SER A 108 0.59 13.38 3.96
N LYS A 109 -0.39 13.13 3.10
CA LYS A 109 -1.09 11.84 3.07
C LYS A 109 -0.19 10.70 2.59
N PHE A 110 0.59 10.95 1.54
CA PHE A 110 1.48 9.96 0.97
C PHE A 110 2.53 9.47 1.98
N VAL A 111 3.17 10.38 2.70
CA VAL A 111 4.17 10.02 3.72
C VAL A 111 3.57 9.18 4.83
N LEU A 112 2.41 9.56 5.34
CA LEU A 112 1.75 8.78 6.41
C LEU A 112 1.28 7.41 5.92
N GLN A 113 0.75 7.31 4.70
CA GLN A 113 0.40 6.02 4.11
C GLN A 113 1.64 5.15 3.84
N ALA A 114 2.77 5.74 3.45
CA ALA A 114 4.03 5.02 3.28
C ALA A 114 4.56 4.47 4.62
N LEU A 115 4.44 5.25 5.70
CA LEU A 115 4.81 4.81 7.05
C LEU A 115 3.89 3.69 7.55
N LEU A 116 2.59 3.83 7.36
CA LEU A 116 1.62 2.77 7.67
C LEU A 116 1.93 1.50 6.85
N GLY A 117 2.18 1.66 5.57
CA GLY A 117 2.59 0.59 4.66
C GLY A 117 3.89 -0.10 5.09
N LEU A 118 4.84 0.63 5.69
CA LEU A 118 6.04 0.04 6.28
C LEU A 118 5.69 -0.90 7.43
N ILE A 119 4.85 -0.46 8.36
CA ILE A 119 4.40 -1.30 9.49
C ILE A 119 3.69 -2.55 8.98
N GLN A 120 2.79 -2.40 8.01
CA GLN A 120 2.06 -3.51 7.40
C GLN A 120 3.00 -4.48 6.66
N SER A 121 4.01 -3.97 5.96
CA SER A 121 5.03 -4.78 5.28
C SER A 121 5.89 -5.56 6.26
N ILE A 122 6.24 -4.96 7.40
CA ILE A 122 6.95 -5.64 8.49
C ILE A 122 6.11 -6.80 9.02
N ILE A 123 4.84 -6.55 9.35
CA ILE A 123 3.93 -7.59 9.85
C ILE A 123 3.79 -8.72 8.83
N LEU A 124 3.48 -8.38 7.57
CA LEU A 124 3.30 -9.36 6.50
C LEU A 124 4.55 -10.21 6.31
N THR A 125 5.72 -9.59 6.18
CA THR A 125 6.98 -10.28 5.89
C THR A 125 7.44 -11.13 7.08
N LEU A 126 7.40 -10.60 8.31
CA LEU A 126 7.83 -11.35 9.49
C LEU A 126 6.93 -12.55 9.76
N VAL A 127 5.60 -12.36 9.70
CA VAL A 127 4.66 -13.47 9.91
C VAL A 127 4.79 -14.51 8.79
N PHE A 128 4.88 -14.08 7.55
CA PHE A 128 5.07 -14.97 6.41
C PHE A 128 6.35 -15.80 6.56
N LEU A 129 7.50 -15.19 6.80
CA LEU A 129 8.77 -15.90 6.95
C LEU A 129 8.84 -16.79 8.21
N SER A 130 8.16 -16.42 9.29
CA SER A 130 8.08 -17.26 10.50
C SER A 130 7.27 -18.53 10.27
N LEU A 131 6.24 -18.46 9.42
CA LEU A 131 5.32 -19.56 9.14
C LEU A 131 5.77 -20.47 8.00
N VAL A 132 6.41 -19.93 6.98
CA VAL A 132 6.79 -20.64 5.73
C VAL A 132 8.24 -21.10 5.77
N GLY A 133 9.09 -20.41 6.51
CA GLY A 133 10.53 -20.64 6.56
C GLY A 133 11.32 -19.58 5.80
N ASN A 134 12.63 -19.65 5.91
CA ASN A 134 13.55 -18.65 5.39
C ASN A 134 14.45 -19.22 4.30
N SER A 135 14.70 -18.49 3.23
CA SER A 135 15.77 -18.79 2.28
C SER A 135 17.13 -18.40 2.88
N LYS A 136 18.18 -19.19 2.57
CA LYS A 136 19.48 -19.05 3.24
C LYS A 136 20.33 -17.88 2.78
N LYS A 137 20.05 -17.26 1.60
CA LYS A 137 20.85 -16.16 1.04
C LYS A 137 19.99 -15.14 0.33
N GLY A 138 20.20 -13.85 0.63
CA GLY A 138 19.73 -12.73 -0.16
C GLY A 138 20.66 -12.42 -1.34
N ILE A 139 20.21 -11.65 -2.32
CA ILE A 139 21.00 -11.23 -3.48
C ILE A 139 21.78 -9.94 -3.15
N PHE A 140 21.12 -8.97 -2.53
CA PHE A 140 21.70 -7.67 -2.17
C PHE A 140 22.14 -7.60 -0.72
N PHE A 141 21.38 -8.18 0.20
CA PHE A 141 21.69 -8.24 1.62
C PHE A 141 22.17 -9.64 1.99
N SER A 142 23.00 -9.74 3.01
CA SER A 142 23.49 -11.02 3.54
C SER A 142 22.35 -11.97 3.92
N ASP A 143 21.22 -11.39 4.38
CA ASP A 143 20.00 -12.09 4.74
C ASP A 143 18.87 -11.80 3.75
N PHE A 144 18.06 -12.82 3.47
CA PHE A 144 16.86 -12.71 2.62
C PHE A 144 15.73 -11.86 3.23
N ARG A 145 15.67 -11.77 4.55
CA ARG A 145 14.59 -11.06 5.28
C ARG A 145 14.48 -9.57 4.97
N PRO A 146 15.57 -8.76 5.08
CA PRO A 146 15.48 -7.33 4.80
C PRO A 146 15.21 -7.05 3.31
N GLU A 147 15.72 -7.88 2.41
CA GLU A 147 15.49 -7.75 0.98
C GLU A 147 14.02 -7.93 0.65
N MET A 148 13.40 -8.96 1.20
CA MET A 148 11.98 -9.25 1.02
C MET A 148 11.09 -8.14 1.61
N LEU A 149 11.43 -7.67 2.82
CA LEU A 149 10.72 -6.57 3.47
C LEU A 149 10.77 -5.29 2.62
N PHE A 150 11.96 -4.95 2.13
CA PHE A 150 12.15 -3.75 1.31
C PHE A 150 11.36 -3.84 -0.01
N THR A 151 11.38 -5.00 -0.66
CA THR A 151 10.63 -5.24 -1.90
C THR A 151 9.12 -5.14 -1.68
N VAL A 152 8.60 -5.75 -0.62
CA VAL A 152 7.17 -5.68 -0.26
C VAL A 152 6.78 -4.24 0.08
N TRP A 153 7.59 -3.53 0.84
CA TRP A 153 7.32 -2.13 1.18
C TRP A 153 7.29 -1.21 -0.05
N LEU A 154 8.25 -1.35 -0.97
CA LEU A 154 8.23 -0.61 -2.23
C LEU A 154 6.99 -0.92 -3.06
N THR A 155 6.57 -2.18 -3.09
CA THR A 155 5.34 -2.60 -3.78
C THR A 155 4.10 -1.95 -3.16
N VAL A 156 4.03 -1.88 -1.83
CA VAL A 156 2.96 -1.19 -1.10
C VAL A 156 2.96 0.31 -1.42
N ILE A 157 4.12 0.98 -1.42
CA ILE A 157 4.23 2.41 -1.76
C ILE A 157 3.76 2.68 -3.19
N ALA A 158 4.19 1.87 -4.16
CA ALA A 158 3.74 2.00 -5.55
C ALA A 158 2.22 1.85 -5.66
N SER A 159 1.65 0.91 -4.93
CA SER A 159 0.22 0.67 -4.90
C SER A 159 -0.56 1.80 -4.20
N VAL A 160 -0.01 2.40 -3.15
CA VAL A 160 -0.58 3.61 -2.52
C VAL A 160 -0.65 4.76 -3.52
N ALA A 161 0.40 4.96 -4.32
CA ALA A 161 0.39 5.99 -5.37
C ALA A 161 -0.71 5.73 -6.41
N MET A 162 -0.87 4.48 -6.87
CA MET A 162 -1.96 4.10 -7.78
C MET A 162 -3.33 4.32 -7.15
N GLY A 163 -3.52 3.97 -5.89
CA GLY A 163 -4.78 4.20 -5.17
C GLY A 163 -5.12 5.69 -5.07
N PHE A 164 -4.16 6.56 -4.86
CA PHE A 164 -4.37 8.01 -4.88
C PHE A 164 -4.77 8.53 -6.27
N ILE A 165 -4.19 8.01 -7.35
CA ILE A 165 -4.59 8.36 -8.72
C ILE A 165 -6.07 8.01 -8.93
N ILE A 166 -6.49 6.80 -8.59
CA ILE A 166 -7.88 6.37 -8.70
C ILE A 166 -8.78 7.25 -7.83
N SER A 167 -8.40 7.48 -6.58
CA SER A 167 -9.12 8.31 -5.62
C SER A 167 -9.30 9.76 -6.08
N SER A 168 -8.36 10.29 -6.84
CA SER A 168 -8.44 11.66 -7.37
C SER A 168 -9.42 11.80 -8.54
N VAL A 169 -9.55 10.75 -9.35
CA VAL A 169 -10.41 10.73 -10.55
C VAL A 169 -11.86 10.46 -10.16
N VAL A 170 -12.09 9.55 -9.23
CA VAL A 170 -13.43 9.08 -8.87
C VAL A 170 -14.12 10.04 -7.90
N GLN A 171 -15.46 10.18 -8.06
CA GLN A 171 -16.23 11.18 -7.30
C GLN A 171 -16.69 10.74 -5.92
N SER A 172 -16.79 9.43 -5.68
CA SER A 172 -17.26 8.88 -4.40
C SER A 172 -16.45 7.66 -3.97
N GLY A 173 -16.36 7.44 -2.64
CA GLY A 173 -15.64 6.32 -2.07
C GLY A 173 -16.14 4.96 -2.55
N ASP A 174 -17.46 4.79 -2.72
CA ASP A 174 -18.06 3.53 -3.19
C ASP A 174 -17.67 3.22 -4.63
N LYS A 175 -17.69 4.24 -5.50
CA LYS A 175 -17.22 4.11 -6.89
C LYS A 175 -15.71 3.82 -6.95
N ALA A 176 -14.92 4.38 -6.05
CA ALA A 176 -13.49 4.11 -5.96
C ALA A 176 -13.25 2.64 -5.56
N MET A 177 -13.97 2.13 -4.57
CA MET A 177 -13.90 0.72 -4.18
C MET A 177 -14.35 -0.22 -5.30
N ALA A 178 -15.37 0.13 -6.07
CA ALA A 178 -15.80 -0.65 -7.24
C ALA A 178 -14.75 -0.67 -8.36
N ALA A 179 -13.89 0.34 -8.48
CA ALA A 179 -12.81 0.37 -9.45
C ALA A 179 -11.61 -0.52 -9.06
N ALA A 180 -11.42 -0.81 -7.77
CA ALA A 180 -10.27 -1.60 -7.27
C ALA A 180 -10.13 -2.97 -7.94
N PRO A 181 -11.16 -3.82 -8.06
CA PRO A 181 -11.06 -5.13 -8.70
C PRO A 181 -10.61 -5.05 -10.16
N PHE A 182 -11.04 -4.04 -10.90
CA PHE A 182 -10.65 -3.88 -12.31
C PHE A 182 -9.16 -3.60 -12.45
N VAL A 183 -8.61 -2.73 -11.61
CA VAL A 183 -7.17 -2.42 -11.60
C VAL A 183 -6.36 -3.66 -11.22
N LEU A 184 -6.82 -4.42 -10.23
CA LEU A 184 -6.18 -5.65 -9.80
C LEU A 184 -6.21 -6.74 -10.90
N ILE A 185 -7.33 -6.88 -11.62
CA ILE A 185 -7.42 -7.82 -12.75
C ILE A 185 -6.42 -7.44 -13.85
N VAL A 186 -6.37 -6.15 -14.24
CA VAL A 186 -5.40 -5.66 -15.22
C VAL A 186 -3.97 -6.00 -14.79
N GLN A 187 -3.65 -5.78 -13.52
CA GLN A 187 -2.33 -6.07 -12.96
C GLN A 187 -2.01 -7.56 -12.96
N LEU A 188 -2.96 -8.42 -12.61
CA LEU A 188 -2.82 -9.88 -12.69
C LEU A 188 -2.57 -10.35 -14.12
N LEU A 189 -3.29 -9.77 -15.10
CA LEU A 189 -3.13 -10.12 -16.52
C LEU A 189 -1.72 -9.75 -17.03
N PHE A 190 -1.23 -8.56 -16.68
CA PHE A 190 0.08 -8.09 -17.11
C PHE A 190 1.26 -8.65 -16.31
N SER A 191 1.02 -9.40 -15.23
CA SER A 191 2.08 -10.01 -14.42
C SER A 191 2.94 -11.05 -15.15
N GLY A 192 2.48 -11.55 -16.30
CA GLY A 192 3.17 -12.57 -17.08
C GLY A 192 3.21 -13.98 -16.45
N ILE A 193 2.58 -14.17 -15.30
CA ILE A 193 2.53 -15.46 -14.59
C ILE A 193 1.34 -16.29 -15.08
N LEU A 194 0.18 -15.65 -15.26
CA LEU A 194 -1.03 -16.30 -15.77
C LEU A 194 -0.91 -16.65 -17.26
N PHE A 195 -0.28 -15.75 -18.03
CA PHE A 195 -0.04 -15.97 -19.44
C PHE A 195 1.47 -15.90 -19.68
N LYS A 196 2.06 -16.92 -20.33
CA LYS A 196 3.41 -16.83 -20.88
C LYS A 196 3.39 -15.87 -22.06
N ILE A 197 3.33 -14.56 -21.80
CA ILE A 197 3.38 -13.53 -22.81
C ILE A 197 4.81 -13.54 -23.35
N GLY A 198 5.01 -14.06 -24.56
CA GLY A 198 6.27 -13.91 -25.30
C GLY A 198 7.08 -15.17 -25.59
N ARG A 199 6.53 -16.38 -25.47
CA ARG A 199 7.05 -17.52 -26.25
C ARG A 199 6.11 -17.76 -27.42
N ALA A 200 6.19 -16.88 -28.43
CA ALA A 200 5.92 -17.28 -29.79
C ALA A 200 6.90 -18.44 -30.07
N HIS A 201 6.36 -19.57 -30.48
CA HIS A 201 7.12 -20.73 -30.90
C HIS A 201 8.21 -20.29 -31.92
N VAL A 202 9.45 -20.46 -31.53
CA VAL A 202 10.53 -20.70 -32.47
C VAL A 202 10.87 -22.18 -32.36
#